data_1454cef0a1eb3e464ad673fb04a486c2
#
_entry.id   1454cef0a1eb3e464ad673fb04a486c2
#
_cell.length_a   1.000
_cell.length_b   1.000
_cell.length_c   1.000
_cell.angle_alpha   90.00
_cell.angle_beta   90.00
_cell.angle_gamma   90.00
#
_symmetry.space_group_name_H-M   'P 1'
#
loop_
_entity.id
_entity.type
_entity.pdbx_description
1 polymer ?
#
loop_
_entity_poly.entity_id
_entity_poly.type
_entity_poly.pdbx_seq_one_letter_code
_entity_poly.pdbx_strand_id
1 'polypeptide(L)'
;KMHPVDSNELSFMLAGRNAFSAAFREAGPKVLEPVYDVEVFVPSDKMGDVMSDIQGRRGMIMGMESENGYEKLVAKVPLKEMASYSTTLSSLTGGRASFIMSPSTYELVPGDIQNKLIAENEQKVFDAGKKAEHDAFWDEYQRNGRIFSAQGHICQIPY
;
A
#
# COMPACT_ATOMS: atom_id res chain seq x y z
N LYS A 1 -10.36 11.38 40.73
CA LYS A 1 -10.95 10.36 41.63
C LYS A 1 -11.41 9.21 40.73
N MET A 2 -10.78 8.04 40.85
CA MET A 2 -11.18 6.87 40.08
C MET A 2 -12.60 6.43 40.48
N HIS A 3 -13.47 6.25 39.50
CA HIS A 3 -14.82 5.74 39.70
C HIS A 3 -14.82 4.24 39.43
N PRO A 4 -15.28 3.37 40.37
CA PRO A 4 -15.19 1.91 40.23
C PRO A 4 -15.94 1.37 38.98
N VAL A 5 -16.97 2.07 38.53
CA VAL A 5 -17.81 1.65 37.40
C VAL A 5 -17.17 2.01 36.06
N ASP A 6 -16.40 3.12 35.99
CA ASP A 6 -15.84 3.68 34.74
C ASP A 6 -14.34 3.39 34.58
N SER A 7 -13.71 2.83 35.61
CA SER A 7 -12.27 2.56 35.66
C SER A 7 -12.00 1.07 35.52
N ASN A 8 -12.12 0.55 34.31
CA ASN A 8 -11.77 -0.82 33.96
C ASN A 8 -10.71 -0.84 32.84
N GLU A 9 -10.13 -1.99 32.58
CA GLU A 9 -9.09 -2.21 31.57
C GLU A 9 -9.54 -1.71 30.18
N LEU A 10 -10.75 -2.03 29.77
CA LEU A 10 -11.29 -1.65 28.47
C LEU A 10 -11.41 -0.13 28.35
N SER A 11 -11.87 0.56 29.39
CA SER A 11 -12.00 2.02 29.39
C SER A 11 -10.63 2.71 29.23
N PHE A 12 -9.60 2.22 29.93
CA PHE A 12 -8.24 2.75 29.80
C PHE A 12 -7.63 2.46 28.43
N MET A 13 -7.84 1.27 27.89
CA MET A 13 -7.38 0.90 26.56
C MET A 13 -8.02 1.78 25.48
N LEU A 14 -9.34 2.00 25.55
CA LEU A 14 -10.06 2.87 24.61
C LEU A 14 -9.63 4.33 24.74
N ALA A 15 -9.46 4.84 25.95
CA ALA A 15 -8.98 6.19 26.18
C ALA A 15 -7.56 6.39 25.61
N GLY A 16 -6.66 5.46 25.87
CA GLY A 16 -5.31 5.48 25.32
C GLY A 16 -5.28 5.43 23.79
N ARG A 17 -6.07 4.53 23.19
CA ARG A 17 -6.22 4.43 21.74
C ARG A 17 -6.74 5.73 21.12
N ASN A 18 -7.77 6.32 21.70
CA ASN A 18 -8.38 7.55 21.17
C ASN A 18 -7.42 8.74 21.31
N ALA A 19 -6.75 8.87 22.45
CA ALA A 19 -5.75 9.92 22.68
C ALA A 19 -4.57 9.80 21.68
N PHE A 20 -4.03 8.59 21.49
CA PHE A 20 -2.98 8.35 20.51
C PHE A 20 -3.43 8.68 19.09
N SER A 21 -4.64 8.23 18.68
CA SER A 21 -5.17 8.50 17.34
C SER A 21 -5.35 10.00 17.08
N ALA A 22 -5.79 10.76 18.07
CA ALA A 22 -5.92 12.20 17.95
C ALA A 22 -4.55 12.88 17.80
N ALA A 23 -3.62 12.59 18.71
CA ALA A 23 -2.28 13.14 18.69
C ALA A 23 -1.50 12.78 17.41
N PHE A 24 -1.64 11.53 16.92
CA PHE A 24 -1.01 11.08 15.68
C PHE A 24 -1.47 11.86 14.46
N ARG A 25 -2.77 12.16 14.36
CA ARG A 25 -3.31 12.97 13.26
C ARG A 25 -2.80 14.42 13.31
N GLU A 26 -2.76 15.01 14.48
CA GLU A 26 -2.24 16.38 14.70
C GLU A 26 -0.73 16.50 14.41
N ALA A 27 0.02 15.43 14.62
CA ALA A 27 1.45 15.38 14.33
C ALA A 27 1.79 15.47 12.83
N GLY A 28 0.80 15.38 11.93
CA GLY A 28 1.00 15.44 10.48
C GLY A 28 1.84 14.29 9.93
N PRO A 29 1.40 13.04 10.08
CA PRO A 29 2.19 11.87 9.68
C PRO A 29 2.50 11.89 8.19
N LYS A 30 3.70 11.38 7.83
CA LYS A 30 4.16 11.23 6.46
C LYS A 30 4.31 9.75 6.13
N VAL A 31 3.90 9.38 4.91
CA VAL A 31 4.11 8.03 4.40
C VAL A 31 5.48 7.93 3.78
N LEU A 32 6.22 6.89 4.14
CA LEU A 32 7.49 6.53 3.53
C LEU A 32 7.30 5.33 2.62
N GLU A 33 8.01 5.32 1.49
CA GLU A 33 8.07 4.16 0.60
C GLU A 33 9.50 3.61 0.54
N PRO A 34 9.67 2.27 0.48
CA PRO A 34 10.98 1.69 0.29
C PRO A 34 11.46 1.94 -1.13
N VAL A 35 12.70 2.44 -1.24
CA VAL A 35 13.39 2.66 -2.51
C VAL A 35 14.51 1.63 -2.64
N TYR A 36 14.67 1.08 -3.82
CA TYR A 36 15.65 0.06 -4.15
C TYR A 36 16.67 0.61 -5.12
N ASP A 37 17.94 0.23 -4.92
CA ASP A 37 18.99 0.37 -5.91
C ASP A 37 18.79 -0.75 -6.93
N VAL A 38 18.60 -0.37 -8.19
CA VAL A 38 18.34 -1.28 -9.30
C VAL A 38 19.48 -1.15 -10.30
N GLU A 39 20.15 -2.26 -10.58
CA GLU A 39 21.16 -2.35 -11.62
C GLU A 39 20.59 -3.17 -12.77
N VAL A 40 20.50 -2.58 -13.96
CA VAL A 40 19.97 -3.23 -15.16
C VAL A 40 21.08 -3.42 -16.16
N PHE A 41 21.31 -4.66 -16.59
CA PHE A 41 22.25 -5.02 -17.61
C PHE A 41 21.50 -5.24 -18.92
N VAL A 42 21.77 -4.41 -19.91
CA VAL A 42 20.99 -4.35 -21.15
C VAL A 42 21.90 -4.15 -22.37
N PRO A 43 21.59 -4.77 -23.54
CA PRO A 43 22.30 -4.47 -24.77
C PRO A 43 22.15 -3.00 -25.16
N SER A 44 23.22 -2.39 -25.68
CA SER A 44 23.26 -0.95 -26.02
C SER A 44 22.16 -0.51 -26.97
N ASP A 45 21.69 -1.40 -27.86
CA ASP A 45 20.59 -1.13 -28.80
C ASP A 45 19.23 -0.93 -28.09
N LYS A 46 19.07 -1.36 -26.84
CA LYS A 46 17.85 -1.31 -26.04
C LYS A 46 17.90 -0.34 -24.85
N MET A 47 19.02 0.31 -24.61
CA MET A 47 19.22 1.18 -23.48
C MET A 47 18.17 2.32 -23.40
N GLY A 48 17.86 2.97 -24.53
CA GLY A 48 16.89 4.06 -24.57
C GLY A 48 15.48 3.64 -24.13
N ASP A 49 15.04 2.45 -24.54
CA ASP A 49 13.74 1.91 -24.18
C ASP A 49 13.68 1.63 -22.67
N VAL A 50 14.74 1.04 -22.11
CA VAL A 50 14.84 0.71 -20.68
C VAL A 50 14.95 1.97 -19.83
N MET A 51 15.72 2.97 -20.25
CA MET A 51 15.79 4.26 -19.55
C MET A 51 14.42 4.93 -19.46
N SER A 52 13.67 4.95 -20.56
CA SER A 52 12.34 5.54 -20.60
C SER A 52 11.36 4.79 -19.68
N ASP A 53 11.44 3.46 -19.62
CA ASP A 53 10.61 2.65 -18.70
C ASP A 53 10.95 2.93 -17.24
N ILE A 54 12.23 2.97 -16.88
CA ILE A 54 12.68 3.29 -15.50
C ILE A 54 12.23 4.70 -15.09
N GLN A 55 12.35 5.69 -15.98
CA GLN A 55 11.85 7.04 -15.69
C GLN A 55 10.33 7.07 -15.53
N GLY A 56 9.59 6.34 -16.36
CA GLY A 56 8.14 6.17 -16.21
C GLY A 56 7.71 5.55 -14.89
N ARG A 57 8.57 4.75 -14.26
CA ARG A 57 8.41 4.14 -12.94
C ARG A 57 8.90 5.03 -11.79
N ARG A 58 9.02 6.31 -11.98
CA ARG A 58 9.58 7.26 -11.01
C ARG A 58 11.02 6.94 -10.59
N GLY A 59 11.73 6.21 -11.43
CA GLY A 59 13.12 5.86 -11.19
C GLY A 59 14.06 7.05 -11.40
N MET A 60 14.99 7.23 -10.48
CA MET A 60 16.07 8.22 -10.59
C MET A 60 17.32 7.52 -11.09
N ILE A 61 17.77 7.87 -12.31
CA ILE A 61 18.99 7.32 -12.87
C ILE A 61 20.18 7.95 -12.16
N MET A 62 21.05 7.10 -11.63
CA MET A 62 22.25 7.47 -10.88
C MET A 62 23.50 7.44 -11.73
N GLY A 63 23.54 6.54 -12.72
CA GLY A 63 24.70 6.38 -13.59
C GLY A 63 24.52 5.32 -14.66
N MET A 64 25.44 5.33 -15.63
CA MET A 64 25.55 4.33 -16.67
C MET A 64 27.01 3.96 -16.85
N GLU A 65 27.25 2.68 -17.05
CA GLU A 65 28.56 2.11 -17.36
C GLU A 65 28.43 1.26 -18.62
N SER A 66 29.40 1.38 -19.57
CA SER A 66 29.38 0.59 -20.79
C SER A 66 30.51 -0.43 -20.75
N GLU A 67 30.20 -1.70 -20.97
CA GLU A 67 31.18 -2.77 -21.01
C GLU A 67 30.80 -3.83 -22.07
N ASN A 68 31.71 -4.07 -23.01
CA ASN A 68 31.60 -5.16 -23.99
C ASN A 68 30.29 -5.24 -24.79
N GLY A 69 29.70 -4.08 -25.16
CA GLY A 69 28.44 -4.00 -25.92
C GLY A 69 27.17 -4.18 -25.08
N TYR A 70 27.33 -4.31 -23.78
CA TYR A 70 26.27 -4.20 -22.78
C TYR A 70 26.47 -2.92 -21.98
N GLU A 71 25.38 -2.40 -21.53
CA GLU A 71 25.35 -1.23 -20.68
C GLU A 71 24.72 -1.58 -19.34
N LYS A 72 25.34 -1.11 -18.27
CA LYS A 72 24.83 -1.21 -16.91
C LYS A 72 24.20 0.12 -16.54
N LEU A 73 22.89 0.11 -16.33
CA LEU A 73 22.12 1.24 -15.82
C LEU A 73 21.95 1.09 -14.31
N VAL A 74 22.33 2.09 -13.55
CA VAL A 74 22.11 2.15 -12.10
C VAL A 74 21.04 3.19 -11.82
N ALA A 75 19.97 2.79 -11.13
CA ALA A 75 18.86 3.66 -10.80
C ALA A 75 18.31 3.38 -9.40
N LYS A 76 17.68 4.38 -8.79
CA LYS A 76 16.86 4.24 -7.59
C LYS A 76 15.40 4.22 -7.97
N VAL A 77 14.67 3.18 -7.59
CA VAL A 77 13.27 3.01 -7.98
C VAL A 77 12.44 2.60 -6.76
N PRO A 78 11.25 3.20 -6.54
CA PRO A 78 10.34 2.75 -5.51
C PRO A 78 9.90 1.30 -5.73
N LEU A 79 9.92 0.47 -4.69
CA LEU A 79 9.59 -0.96 -4.79
C LEU A 79 8.21 -1.20 -5.43
N LYS A 80 7.24 -0.35 -5.13
CA LYS A 80 5.87 -0.45 -5.69
C LYS A 80 5.87 -0.42 -7.22
N GLU A 81 6.74 0.37 -7.83
CA GLU A 81 6.84 0.53 -9.28
C GLU A 81 7.58 -0.63 -9.96
N MET A 82 8.28 -1.46 -9.18
CA MET A 82 8.98 -2.64 -9.68
C MET A 82 8.06 -3.86 -9.86
N ALA A 83 6.77 -3.74 -9.54
CA ALA A 83 5.80 -4.79 -9.83
C ALA A 83 5.80 -5.12 -11.32
N SER A 84 5.93 -6.41 -11.65
CA SER A 84 5.98 -6.92 -13.04
C SER A 84 7.14 -6.39 -13.90
N TYR A 85 8.17 -5.76 -13.30
CA TYR A 85 9.30 -5.20 -14.05
C TYR A 85 10.04 -6.27 -14.86
N SER A 86 10.22 -7.48 -14.33
CA SER A 86 10.85 -8.59 -15.03
C SER A 86 10.18 -8.92 -16.35
N THR A 87 8.85 -8.92 -16.37
CA THR A 87 8.06 -9.18 -17.59
C THR A 87 8.20 -8.04 -18.61
N THR A 88 8.14 -6.80 -18.13
CA THR A 88 8.33 -5.62 -18.99
C THR A 88 9.73 -5.59 -19.59
N LEU A 89 10.77 -5.77 -18.77
CA LEU A 89 12.15 -5.79 -19.21
C LEU A 89 12.40 -6.90 -20.25
N SER A 90 11.88 -8.09 -20.01
CA SER A 90 11.96 -9.21 -20.94
C SER A 90 11.28 -8.89 -22.28
N SER A 91 10.12 -8.24 -22.25
CA SER A 91 9.40 -7.83 -23.45
C SER A 91 10.17 -6.75 -24.25
N LEU A 92 10.73 -5.74 -23.57
CA LEU A 92 11.48 -4.64 -24.21
C LEU A 92 12.77 -5.12 -24.87
N THR A 93 13.44 -6.11 -24.27
CA THR A 93 14.79 -6.55 -24.66
C THR A 93 14.81 -7.90 -25.37
N GLY A 94 13.67 -8.55 -25.54
CA GLY A 94 13.58 -9.90 -26.07
C GLY A 94 14.28 -10.93 -25.17
N GLY A 95 14.24 -10.74 -23.85
CA GLY A 95 14.87 -11.62 -22.86
C GLY A 95 16.38 -11.50 -22.73
N ARG A 96 17.00 -10.49 -23.39
CA ARG A 96 18.45 -10.29 -23.41
C ARG A 96 18.99 -9.43 -22.26
N ALA A 97 18.13 -8.92 -21.40
CA ALA A 97 18.51 -8.12 -20.24
C ALA A 97 18.30 -8.85 -18.94
N SER A 98 19.07 -8.46 -17.94
CA SER A 98 18.92 -8.92 -16.55
C SER A 98 18.96 -7.72 -15.60
N PHE A 99 18.44 -7.89 -14.39
CA PHE A 99 18.53 -6.86 -13.37
C PHE A 99 18.73 -7.46 -11.98
N ILE A 100 19.31 -6.64 -11.12
CA ILE A 100 19.53 -6.94 -9.70
C ILE A 100 18.92 -5.81 -8.90
N MET A 101 18.27 -6.14 -7.79
CA MET A 101 17.70 -5.15 -6.87
C MET A 101 18.25 -5.37 -5.46
N SER A 102 18.61 -4.28 -4.80
CA SER A 102 18.97 -4.27 -3.40
C SER A 102 18.24 -3.18 -2.63
N PRO A 103 17.82 -3.42 -1.37
CA PRO A 103 17.21 -2.39 -0.54
C PRO A 103 18.18 -1.23 -0.35
N SER A 104 17.70 0.01 -0.53
CA SER A 104 18.51 1.22 -0.35
C SER A 104 18.02 2.04 0.84
N THR A 105 17.01 2.85 0.66
CA THR A 105 16.50 3.80 1.65
C THR A 105 14.99 3.79 1.71
N TYR A 106 14.44 4.49 2.73
CA TYR A 106 13.04 4.89 2.76
C TYR A 106 12.96 6.36 2.40
N GLU A 107 12.12 6.72 1.45
CA GLU A 107 11.92 8.09 1.02
C GLU A 107 10.46 8.53 1.20
N LEU A 108 10.27 9.85 1.30
CA LEU A 108 8.93 10.42 1.43
C LEU A 108 8.13 10.22 0.14
N VAL A 109 6.93 9.68 0.28
CA VAL A 109 5.99 9.60 -0.84
C VAL A 109 5.55 11.02 -1.24
N PRO A 110 5.51 11.35 -2.55
CA PRO A 110 4.95 12.61 -3.02
C PRO A 110 3.53 12.84 -2.50
N GLY A 111 3.18 14.09 -2.17
CA GLY A 111 1.95 14.42 -1.44
C GLY A 111 0.66 14.00 -2.17
N ASP A 112 0.62 14.09 -3.48
CA ASP A 112 -0.49 13.63 -4.33
C ASP A 112 -0.69 12.11 -4.23
N ILE A 113 0.41 11.34 -4.25
CA ILE A 113 0.39 9.89 -4.08
C ILE A 113 0.04 9.52 -2.63
N GLN A 114 0.57 10.25 -1.64
CA GLN A 114 0.22 10.05 -0.24
C GLN A 114 -1.29 10.19 -0.01
N ASN A 115 -1.90 11.25 -0.53
CA ASN A 115 -3.34 11.48 -0.40
C ASN A 115 -4.16 10.36 -1.04
N LYS A 116 -3.74 9.88 -2.20
CA LYS A 116 -4.37 8.74 -2.88
C LYS A 116 -4.28 7.46 -2.05
N LEU A 117 -3.11 7.16 -1.48
CA LEU A 117 -2.91 5.98 -0.63
C LEU A 117 -3.75 6.04 0.64
N ILE A 118 -3.89 7.22 1.25
CA ILE A 118 -4.74 7.42 2.43
C ILE A 118 -6.20 7.16 2.05
N ALA A 119 -6.70 7.76 0.97
CA ALA A 119 -8.08 7.58 0.51
C ALA A 119 -8.39 6.10 0.16
N GLU A 120 -7.48 5.42 -0.54
CA GLU A 120 -7.61 3.99 -0.85
C GLU A 120 -7.66 3.12 0.41
N ASN A 121 -6.87 3.46 1.44
CA ASN A 121 -6.87 2.73 2.71
C ASN A 121 -8.15 2.99 3.51
N GLU A 122 -8.63 4.23 3.57
CA GLU A 122 -9.89 4.57 4.23
C GLU A 122 -11.06 3.82 3.58
N GLN A 123 -11.09 3.73 2.24
CA GLN A 123 -12.10 2.96 1.53
C GLN A 123 -12.04 1.46 1.88
N LYS A 124 -10.85 0.87 1.92
CA LYS A 124 -10.67 -0.53 2.31
C LYS A 124 -11.13 -0.81 3.74
N VAL A 125 -10.83 0.10 4.67
CA VAL A 125 -11.27 -0.02 6.08
C VAL A 125 -12.79 0.07 6.17
N PHE A 126 -13.41 0.98 5.43
CA PHE A 126 -14.86 1.13 5.37
C PHE A 126 -15.54 -0.12 4.79
N ASP A 127 -15.00 -0.66 3.68
CA ASP A 127 -15.54 -1.87 3.05
C ASP A 127 -15.37 -3.10 3.94
N ALA A 128 -14.23 -3.21 4.64
CA ALA A 128 -14.00 -4.28 5.61
C ALA A 128 -14.97 -4.17 6.81
N GLY A 129 -15.25 -2.96 7.29
CA GLY A 129 -16.24 -2.72 8.34
C GLY A 129 -17.64 -3.15 7.91
N LYS A 130 -18.08 -2.72 6.74
CA LYS A 130 -19.38 -3.15 6.16
C LYS A 130 -19.49 -4.66 5.99
N LYS A 131 -18.42 -5.30 5.54
CA LYS A 131 -18.38 -6.76 5.41
C LYS A 131 -18.52 -7.44 6.76
N ALA A 132 -17.83 -6.96 7.78
CA ALA A 132 -17.93 -7.52 9.13
C ALA A 132 -19.34 -7.37 9.72
N GLU A 133 -19.99 -6.21 9.52
CA GLU A 133 -21.39 -5.98 9.92
C GLU A 133 -22.37 -6.92 9.18
N HIS A 134 -22.16 -7.09 7.88
CA HIS A 134 -22.96 -7.99 7.06
C HIS A 134 -22.80 -9.45 7.51
N ASP A 135 -21.56 -9.91 7.72
CA ASP A 135 -21.28 -11.27 8.14
C ASP A 135 -21.86 -11.57 9.55
N ALA A 136 -21.74 -10.60 10.47
CA ALA A 136 -22.35 -10.69 11.79
C ALA A 136 -23.89 -10.78 11.72
N PHE A 137 -24.50 -10.01 10.81
CA PHE A 137 -25.94 -10.05 10.54
C PHE A 137 -26.39 -11.45 10.07
N TRP A 138 -25.67 -12.04 9.11
CA TRP A 138 -26.00 -13.38 8.62
C TRP A 138 -25.78 -14.48 9.63
N ASP A 139 -24.74 -14.39 10.46
CA ASP A 139 -24.48 -15.31 11.57
C ASP A 139 -25.61 -15.27 12.62
N GLU A 140 -26.14 -14.11 12.91
CA GLU A 140 -27.26 -13.92 13.82
C GLU A 140 -28.57 -14.44 13.20
N TYR A 141 -28.79 -14.18 11.90
CA TYR A 141 -29.92 -14.71 11.16
C TYR A 141 -29.93 -16.23 11.13
N GLN A 142 -28.81 -16.88 10.90
CA GLN A 142 -28.69 -18.34 10.92
C GLN A 142 -28.93 -18.94 12.30
N ARG A 143 -28.50 -18.26 13.36
CA ARG A 143 -28.69 -18.71 14.75
C ARG A 143 -30.12 -18.56 15.24
N ASN A 144 -30.78 -17.47 14.93
CA ASN A 144 -32.03 -17.07 15.55
C ASN A 144 -33.25 -17.16 14.60
N GLY A 145 -33.02 -17.40 13.30
CA GLY A 145 -34.09 -17.52 12.29
C GLY A 145 -34.94 -16.26 12.06
N ARG A 146 -34.72 -15.21 12.83
CA ARG A 146 -35.41 -13.90 12.72
C ARG A 146 -34.56 -12.81 13.30
N ILE A 147 -34.41 -11.72 12.56
CA ILE A 147 -33.79 -10.51 13.06
C ILE A 147 -34.85 -9.43 13.15
N PHE A 148 -34.97 -8.82 14.33
CA PHE A 148 -35.78 -7.62 14.52
C PHE A 148 -34.86 -6.41 14.49
N SER A 149 -35.26 -5.37 13.76
CA SER A 149 -34.56 -4.08 13.84
C SER A 149 -34.64 -3.56 15.30
N ALA A 150 -33.74 -2.69 15.69
CA ALA A 150 -33.74 -2.03 16.99
C ALA A 150 -35.07 -1.27 17.30
N GLN A 151 -35.92 -1.11 16.30
CA GLN A 151 -37.26 -0.48 16.38
C GLN A 151 -38.39 -1.52 16.34
N GLY A 152 -38.10 -2.83 16.42
CA GLY A 152 -39.12 -3.88 16.48
C GLY A 152 -39.78 -4.27 15.16
N HIS A 153 -39.23 -3.81 14.03
CA HIS A 153 -39.73 -4.18 12.71
C HIS A 153 -38.98 -5.40 12.14
N ILE A 154 -39.68 -6.31 11.51
CA ILE A 154 -39.09 -7.45 10.79
C ILE A 154 -38.41 -6.88 9.54
N CYS A 155 -37.09 -7.01 9.43
CA CYS A 155 -36.39 -6.69 8.20
C CYS A 155 -36.72 -7.75 7.15
N GLN A 156 -37.53 -7.40 6.16
CA GLN A 156 -37.65 -8.17 4.92
C GLN A 156 -36.52 -7.76 4.00
N ILE A 157 -35.66 -8.71 3.66
CA ILE A 157 -34.61 -8.51 2.66
C ILE A 157 -35.23 -8.71 1.30
N PRO A 158 -35.19 -7.74 0.39
CA PRO A 158 -35.58 -7.95 -0.99
C PRO A 158 -34.54 -8.89 -1.65
N TYR A 159 -35.02 -9.88 -2.38
CA TYR A 159 -34.22 -10.78 -3.20
C TYR A 159 -33.51 -10.05 -4.34
#